data_d56fb2ce6da20b48ee1909a26609cb1d
#
_entry.id   d56fb2ce6da20b48ee1909a26609cb1d
#
_cell.length_a   1.000
_cell.length_b   1.000
_cell.length_c   1.000
_cell.angle_alpha   90.00
_cell.angle_beta   90.00
_cell.angle_gamma   90.00
#
_symmetry.space_group_name_H-M   'P 1'
#
loop_
_entity.id
_entity.type
_entity.pdbx_description
1 polymer ?
#
loop_
_entity_poly.entity_id
_entity_poly.type
_entity_poly.pdbx_seq_one_letter_code
_entity_poly.pdbx_strand_id
1 'polypeptide(L)'
;MFENLSERLERSFKILKGEGKITEINVAETLKDVRRALLDADVNYKVAKQFTDTVKTKALGQDVLTAVKPGQLMVKIVHDELATLMGGETAEVNLSQNPSIILMSGLQGSGKTTFSGKLAKMLKSKKGKRPLLVACDVNRPAAIEQLKVLGEQIDVPVYTEEDSKDPVSISANAVKYAKENHFDLVIVDTAGRLAIDEQMMNEIEAIKKKINPTETLFVVDSMTGQDAVNTAKEFNDRLDFDGVVLTKLDGDTRGGAALSIRTVVDKPIKFVGTGEKLEAIDYFHPARMADRILGMGDIVSLVERAQEQYDEEEAKRLQKKIAKNQFDFNDFLSQIHQIKKMGNLKDLASMIPGVGKAIKDMDIDDNAFKSIEAIIYSMTPKERSNPELLNGSRRQRIAAGSGTSIQEVNRLIKQFDQTRKMMRMVTQNKGAMMKGFKRR
;
A
#
# COMPACT_ATOMS: atom_id res chain seq x y z
N MET A 1 5.53 0.49 -8.14
CA MET A 1 5.82 -0.72 -7.34
C MET A 1 6.17 -1.85 -8.29
N PHE A 2 7.34 -2.45 -8.19
CA PHE A 2 7.86 -3.59 -9.01
C PHE A 2 7.89 -3.39 -10.53
N GLU A 3 7.85 -2.17 -11.02
CA GLU A 3 7.65 -1.89 -12.46
C GLU A 3 8.73 -2.49 -13.35
N ASN A 4 10.01 -2.32 -12.96
CA ASN A 4 11.14 -2.86 -13.73
C ASN A 4 11.12 -4.39 -13.78
N LEU A 5 10.82 -5.02 -12.65
CA LEU A 5 10.73 -6.49 -12.58
C LEU A 5 9.54 -7.01 -13.39
N SER A 6 8.36 -6.39 -13.24
CA SER A 6 7.15 -6.78 -13.97
C SER A 6 7.33 -6.70 -15.49
N GLU A 7 7.92 -5.61 -16.02
CA GLU A 7 8.15 -5.45 -17.46
C GLU A 7 9.09 -6.53 -18.03
N ARG A 8 10.13 -6.87 -17.29
CA ARG A 8 11.09 -7.91 -17.72
C ARG A 8 10.45 -9.29 -17.69
N LEU A 9 9.72 -9.62 -16.63
CA LEU A 9 9.02 -10.90 -16.51
C LEU A 9 7.94 -11.03 -17.58
N GLU A 10 7.15 -10.00 -17.86
CA GLU A 10 6.17 -10.03 -18.95
C GLU A 10 6.82 -10.31 -20.31
N ARG A 11 7.96 -9.69 -20.59
CA ARG A 11 8.69 -9.94 -21.86
C ARG A 11 9.12 -11.41 -21.96
N SER A 12 9.69 -11.94 -20.89
CA SER A 12 10.15 -13.35 -20.85
C SER A 12 8.98 -14.33 -21.05
N PHE A 13 7.81 -14.05 -20.44
CA PHE A 13 6.63 -14.91 -20.57
C PHE A 13 5.85 -14.71 -21.87
N LYS A 14 5.99 -13.55 -22.55
CA LYS A 14 5.33 -13.32 -23.84
C LYS A 14 5.76 -14.31 -24.92
N ILE A 15 7.00 -14.71 -24.88
CA ILE A 15 7.57 -15.72 -25.79
C ILE A 15 6.86 -17.08 -25.54
N LEU A 16 6.78 -17.52 -24.28
CA LEU A 16 6.14 -18.78 -23.92
C LEU A 16 4.62 -18.80 -24.18
N LYS A 17 3.93 -17.67 -24.03
CA LYS A 17 2.48 -17.56 -24.29
C LYS A 17 2.12 -17.76 -25.76
N GLY A 18 3.06 -17.50 -26.68
CA GLY A 18 2.88 -17.67 -28.12
C GLY A 18 3.21 -19.05 -28.65
N GLU A 19 3.84 -19.91 -27.86
CA GLU A 19 4.27 -21.24 -28.28
C GLU A 19 3.21 -22.31 -27.96
N GLY A 20 2.87 -23.11 -28.94
CA GLY A 20 1.88 -24.18 -28.81
C GLY A 20 2.37 -25.42 -28.03
N LYS A 21 3.69 -25.50 -27.76
CA LYS A 21 4.33 -26.58 -26.99
C LYS A 21 5.45 -26.04 -26.11
N ILE A 22 5.48 -26.46 -24.86
CA ILE A 22 6.59 -26.22 -23.95
C ILE A 22 7.64 -27.35 -24.15
N THR A 23 8.88 -26.91 -24.42
CA THR A 23 10.04 -27.79 -24.51
C THR A 23 11.04 -27.49 -23.41
N GLU A 24 11.91 -28.44 -23.07
CA GLU A 24 12.94 -28.22 -22.06
C GLU A 24 13.86 -27.05 -22.44
N ILE A 25 14.10 -26.83 -23.72
CA ILE A 25 14.96 -25.76 -24.23
C ILE A 25 14.32 -24.38 -23.98
N ASN A 26 13.06 -24.18 -24.39
CA ASN A 26 12.40 -22.89 -24.24
C ASN A 26 12.09 -22.56 -22.78
N VAL A 27 11.83 -23.56 -21.92
CA VAL A 27 11.74 -23.39 -20.46
C VAL A 27 13.09 -22.91 -19.90
N ALA A 28 14.19 -23.57 -20.27
CA ALA A 28 15.52 -23.21 -19.78
C ALA A 28 15.94 -21.79 -20.19
N GLU A 29 15.66 -21.37 -21.42
CA GLU A 29 15.93 -20.01 -21.91
C GLU A 29 15.09 -18.97 -21.16
N THR A 30 13.78 -19.20 -21.03
CA THR A 30 12.91 -18.29 -20.28
C THR A 30 13.33 -18.16 -18.82
N LEU A 31 13.67 -19.25 -18.15
CA LEU A 31 14.10 -19.23 -16.76
C LEU A 31 15.47 -18.56 -16.57
N LYS A 32 16.33 -18.58 -17.58
CA LYS A 32 17.57 -17.80 -17.58
C LYS A 32 17.28 -16.30 -17.59
N ASP A 33 16.33 -15.87 -18.41
CA ASP A 33 15.90 -14.46 -18.46
C ASP A 33 15.17 -14.04 -17.18
N VAL A 34 14.30 -14.89 -16.63
CA VAL A 34 13.65 -14.69 -15.32
C VAL A 34 14.70 -14.55 -14.22
N ARG A 35 15.71 -15.43 -14.16
CA ARG A 35 16.80 -15.31 -13.17
C ARG A 35 17.54 -13.99 -13.30
N ARG A 36 17.85 -13.58 -14.54
CA ARG A 36 18.49 -12.27 -14.79
C ARG A 36 17.61 -11.12 -14.32
N ALA A 37 16.29 -11.17 -14.62
CA ALA A 37 15.35 -10.15 -14.18
C ALA A 37 15.29 -10.03 -12.64
N LEU A 38 15.30 -11.16 -11.92
CA LEU A 38 15.35 -11.21 -10.46
C LEU A 38 16.67 -10.61 -9.91
N LEU A 39 17.82 -10.94 -10.51
CA LEU A 39 19.11 -10.40 -10.08
C LEU A 39 19.20 -8.88 -10.35
N ASP A 40 18.73 -8.42 -11.49
CA ASP A 40 18.65 -6.98 -11.82
C ASP A 40 17.67 -6.22 -10.92
N ALA A 41 16.74 -6.92 -10.29
CA ALA A 41 15.83 -6.41 -9.26
C ALA A 41 16.40 -6.51 -7.83
N ASP A 42 17.70 -6.75 -7.68
CA ASP A 42 18.41 -6.88 -6.40
C ASP A 42 17.91 -8.08 -5.55
N VAL A 43 17.38 -9.13 -6.17
CA VAL A 43 17.07 -10.38 -5.45
C VAL A 43 18.34 -11.12 -5.13
N ASN A 44 18.44 -11.67 -3.92
CA ASN A 44 19.60 -12.47 -3.50
C ASN A 44 19.86 -13.63 -4.48
N TYR A 45 21.10 -13.82 -4.89
CA TYR A 45 21.50 -14.84 -5.90
C TYR A 45 21.03 -16.24 -5.53
N LYS A 46 21.21 -16.67 -4.26
CA LYS A 46 20.78 -18.01 -3.82
C LYS A 46 19.26 -18.17 -3.93
N VAL A 47 18.51 -17.14 -3.58
CA VAL A 47 17.05 -17.09 -3.67
C VAL A 47 16.60 -17.17 -5.14
N ALA A 48 17.18 -16.34 -6.03
CA ALA A 48 16.86 -16.34 -7.45
C ALA A 48 17.20 -17.69 -8.13
N LYS A 49 18.31 -18.32 -7.74
CA LYS A 49 18.70 -19.66 -8.22
C LYS A 49 17.71 -20.72 -7.77
N GLN A 50 17.45 -20.80 -6.46
CA GLN A 50 16.51 -21.77 -5.89
C GLN A 50 15.13 -21.64 -6.53
N PHE A 51 14.61 -20.43 -6.65
CA PHE A 51 13.34 -20.14 -7.31
C PHE A 51 13.30 -20.69 -8.74
N THR A 52 14.29 -20.35 -9.59
CA THR A 52 14.29 -20.81 -10.98
C THR A 52 14.49 -22.32 -11.11
N ASP A 53 15.25 -22.96 -10.24
CA ASP A 53 15.46 -24.38 -10.22
C ASP A 53 14.16 -25.12 -9.81
N THR A 54 13.43 -24.62 -8.83
CA THR A 54 12.11 -25.15 -8.42
C THR A 54 11.07 -24.99 -9.54
N VAL A 55 10.99 -23.80 -10.14
CA VAL A 55 10.08 -23.54 -11.27
C VAL A 55 10.41 -24.48 -12.45
N LYS A 56 11.70 -24.70 -12.76
CA LYS A 56 12.14 -25.62 -13.81
C LYS A 56 11.62 -27.02 -13.55
N THR A 57 11.79 -27.54 -12.34
CA THR A 57 11.33 -28.88 -11.96
C THR A 57 9.83 -29.03 -12.11
N LYS A 58 9.04 -28.04 -11.65
CA LYS A 58 7.57 -28.04 -11.78
C LYS A 58 7.12 -27.91 -13.23
N ALA A 59 7.80 -27.06 -14.04
CA ALA A 59 7.46 -26.80 -15.43
C ALA A 59 7.75 -28.00 -16.37
N LEU A 60 8.71 -28.81 -16.04
CA LEU A 60 9.05 -30.03 -16.79
C LEU A 60 8.26 -31.26 -16.34
N GLY A 61 7.32 -31.10 -15.40
CA GLY A 61 6.39 -32.18 -15.01
C GLY A 61 5.46 -32.57 -16.15
N GLN A 62 5.00 -33.84 -16.15
CA GLN A 62 4.15 -34.38 -17.21
C GLN A 62 2.84 -33.60 -17.41
N ASP A 63 2.27 -33.05 -16.32
CA ASP A 63 1.03 -32.29 -16.36
C ASP A 63 1.16 -30.99 -17.18
N VAL A 64 2.33 -30.37 -17.18
CA VAL A 64 2.60 -29.17 -17.96
C VAL A 64 2.83 -29.45 -19.42
N LEU A 65 3.59 -30.54 -19.70
CA LEU A 65 3.94 -30.93 -21.06
C LEU A 65 2.70 -31.42 -21.85
N THR A 66 1.67 -31.93 -21.16
CA THR A 66 0.42 -32.45 -21.76
C THR A 66 -0.73 -31.43 -21.70
N ALA A 67 -0.57 -30.29 -21.04
CA ALA A 67 -1.63 -29.28 -20.86
C ALA A 67 -2.07 -28.68 -22.20
N VAL A 68 -3.38 -28.38 -22.31
CA VAL A 68 -3.98 -27.74 -23.50
C VAL A 68 -3.46 -26.28 -23.69
N LYS A 69 -3.05 -25.62 -22.60
CA LYS A 69 -2.51 -24.26 -22.60
C LYS A 69 -1.22 -24.20 -21.74
N PRO A 70 -0.11 -24.77 -22.23
CA PRO A 70 1.09 -24.90 -21.42
C PRO A 70 1.66 -23.57 -20.93
N GLY A 71 1.62 -22.51 -21.76
CA GLY A 71 2.11 -21.19 -21.38
C GLY A 71 1.32 -20.54 -20.23
N GLN A 72 0.01 -20.81 -20.11
CA GLN A 72 -0.79 -20.32 -18.99
C GLN A 72 -0.47 -21.07 -17.70
N LEU A 73 -0.27 -22.39 -17.81
CA LEU A 73 0.12 -23.21 -16.66
C LEU A 73 1.50 -22.82 -16.14
N MET A 74 2.43 -22.48 -17.03
CA MET A 74 3.76 -21.96 -16.65
C MET A 74 3.67 -20.65 -15.87
N VAL A 75 2.83 -19.70 -16.31
CA VAL A 75 2.60 -18.44 -15.57
C VAL A 75 2.02 -18.73 -14.19
N LYS A 76 1.09 -19.68 -14.08
CA LYS A 76 0.54 -20.11 -12.79
C LYS A 76 1.62 -20.70 -11.87
N ILE A 77 2.48 -21.58 -12.38
CA ILE A 77 3.59 -22.14 -11.60
C ILE A 77 4.50 -21.03 -11.05
N VAL A 78 4.85 -20.07 -11.88
CA VAL A 78 5.68 -18.93 -11.47
C VAL A 78 4.96 -18.08 -10.43
N HIS A 79 3.67 -17.79 -10.60
CA HIS A 79 2.85 -17.08 -9.63
C HIS A 79 2.85 -17.79 -8.27
N ASP A 80 2.52 -19.07 -8.26
CA ASP A 80 2.42 -19.86 -7.04
C ASP A 80 3.78 -19.96 -6.32
N GLU A 81 4.87 -20.07 -7.09
CA GLU A 81 6.23 -20.09 -6.53
C GLU A 81 6.68 -18.73 -5.99
N LEU A 82 6.32 -17.61 -6.66
CA LEU A 82 6.54 -16.27 -6.14
C LEU A 82 5.78 -16.04 -4.83
N ALA A 83 4.51 -16.44 -4.78
CA ALA A 83 3.71 -16.37 -3.57
C ALA A 83 4.33 -17.20 -2.42
N THR A 84 4.76 -18.42 -2.70
CA THR A 84 5.43 -19.30 -1.74
C THR A 84 6.73 -18.69 -1.22
N LEU A 85 7.56 -18.15 -2.12
CA LEU A 85 8.82 -17.48 -1.79
C LEU A 85 8.61 -16.32 -0.81
N MET A 86 7.51 -15.60 -0.95
CA MET A 86 7.13 -14.48 -0.09
C MET A 86 6.39 -14.89 1.20
N GLY A 87 6.16 -16.20 1.42
CA GLY A 87 5.57 -16.72 2.65
C GLY A 87 4.26 -17.50 2.47
N GLY A 88 3.70 -17.55 1.25
CA GLY A 88 2.49 -18.29 0.90
C GLY A 88 1.21 -17.63 1.40
N GLU A 89 1.08 -17.48 2.70
CA GLU A 89 -0.11 -16.93 3.35
C GLU A 89 0.16 -15.57 4.04
N THR A 90 -0.91 -14.83 4.26
CA THR A 90 -0.87 -13.57 5.00
C THR A 90 -0.63 -13.84 6.48
N ALA A 91 0.39 -13.22 7.07
CA ALA A 91 0.68 -13.33 8.50
C ALA A 91 0.07 -12.15 9.26
N GLU A 92 -0.81 -12.42 10.21
CA GLU A 92 -1.38 -11.39 11.09
C GLU A 92 -0.43 -11.04 12.24
N VAL A 93 -0.61 -9.83 12.80
CA VAL A 93 0.05 -9.40 14.02
C VAL A 93 -0.58 -10.08 15.22
N ASN A 94 0.25 -10.51 16.19
CA ASN A 94 -0.22 -11.15 17.40
C ASN A 94 -0.78 -10.12 18.40
N LEU A 95 -2.08 -10.13 18.61
CA LEU A 95 -2.80 -9.25 19.54
C LEU A 95 -3.50 -10.05 20.66
N SER A 96 -2.91 -11.17 21.09
CA SER A 96 -3.53 -12.10 22.03
C SER A 96 -3.48 -11.67 23.50
N GLN A 97 -2.62 -10.70 23.86
CA GLN A 97 -2.46 -10.20 25.23
C GLN A 97 -3.23 -8.88 25.44
N ASN A 98 -3.45 -8.52 26.71
CA ASN A 98 -4.09 -7.26 27.09
C ASN A 98 -3.28 -6.57 28.23
N PRO A 99 -2.55 -5.46 27.95
CA PRO A 99 -2.33 -4.91 26.63
C PRO A 99 -1.43 -5.80 25.75
N SER A 100 -1.70 -5.84 24.44
CA SER A 100 -0.72 -6.33 23.47
C SER A 100 0.39 -5.29 23.30
N ILE A 101 1.64 -5.72 23.26
CA ILE A 101 2.79 -4.83 23.18
C ILE A 101 3.52 -5.09 21.87
N ILE A 102 3.61 -4.09 21.02
CA ILE A 102 4.35 -4.13 19.75
C ILE A 102 5.60 -3.29 19.89
N LEU A 103 6.77 -3.91 19.72
CA LEU A 103 8.07 -3.24 19.73
C LEU A 103 8.52 -2.99 18.28
N MET A 104 8.75 -1.73 17.93
CA MET A 104 9.26 -1.34 16.61
C MET A 104 10.78 -1.27 16.63
N SER A 105 11.45 -1.97 15.72
CA SER A 105 12.90 -1.97 15.59
C SER A 105 13.35 -1.68 14.15
N GLY A 106 14.58 -1.22 13.93
CA GLY A 106 15.13 -0.94 12.62
C GLY A 106 16.03 0.29 12.57
N LEU A 107 16.68 0.53 11.43
CA LEU A 107 17.60 1.65 11.24
C LEU A 107 16.90 3.02 11.20
N GLN A 108 17.67 4.08 11.34
CA GLN A 108 17.20 5.45 11.13
C GLN A 108 16.73 5.63 9.69
N GLY A 109 15.61 6.35 9.52
CA GLY A 109 15.04 6.60 8.17
C GLY A 109 14.26 5.42 7.59
N SER A 110 14.20 4.26 8.26
CA SER A 110 13.38 3.12 7.83
C SER A 110 11.87 3.37 7.95
N GLY A 111 11.45 4.44 8.60
CA GLY A 111 10.04 4.81 8.71
C GLY A 111 9.33 4.31 9.97
N LYS A 112 10.04 3.86 11.02
CA LYS A 112 9.46 3.34 12.28
C LYS A 112 8.39 4.27 12.86
N THR A 113 8.75 5.51 13.15
CA THR A 113 7.86 6.49 13.80
C THR A 113 6.58 6.73 12.98
N THR A 114 6.72 6.94 11.67
CA THR A 114 5.56 7.12 10.79
C THR A 114 4.73 5.85 10.72
N PHE A 115 5.37 4.69 10.68
CA PHE A 115 4.67 3.41 10.61
C PHE A 115 3.97 3.09 11.94
N SER A 116 4.53 3.45 13.10
CA SER A 116 3.89 3.33 14.42
C SER A 116 2.54 4.06 14.44
N GLY A 117 2.48 5.29 13.91
CA GLY A 117 1.23 6.04 13.77
C GLY A 117 0.23 5.38 12.81
N LYS A 118 0.70 4.91 11.63
CA LYS A 118 -0.15 4.20 10.67
C LYS A 118 -0.73 2.92 11.26
N LEU A 119 0.09 2.13 11.95
CA LEU A 119 -0.32 0.89 12.59
C LEU A 119 -1.34 1.14 13.70
N ALA A 120 -1.10 2.15 14.55
CA ALA A 120 -2.04 2.56 15.59
C ALA A 120 -3.41 2.93 14.98
N LYS A 121 -3.43 3.76 13.94
CA LYS A 121 -4.66 4.14 13.21
C LYS A 121 -5.38 2.93 12.65
N MET A 122 -4.66 2.05 11.96
CA MET A 122 -5.23 0.85 11.35
C MET A 122 -5.83 -0.10 12.40
N LEU A 123 -5.12 -0.38 13.50
CA LEU A 123 -5.61 -1.28 14.54
C LEU A 123 -6.75 -0.66 15.35
N LYS A 124 -6.76 0.67 15.55
CA LYS A 124 -7.89 1.41 16.13
C LYS A 124 -9.14 1.26 15.26
N SER A 125 -9.03 1.50 13.97
CA SER A 125 -10.17 1.49 13.04
C SER A 125 -10.65 0.08 12.66
N LYS A 126 -9.73 -0.83 12.32
CA LYS A 126 -10.09 -2.16 11.79
C LYS A 126 -10.31 -3.22 12.87
N LYS A 127 -9.62 -3.12 14.01
CA LYS A 127 -9.68 -4.12 15.10
C LYS A 127 -10.30 -3.55 16.39
N GLY A 128 -10.73 -2.29 16.40
CA GLY A 128 -11.37 -1.64 17.56
C GLY A 128 -10.44 -1.48 18.78
N LYS A 129 -9.12 -1.49 18.57
CA LYS A 129 -8.14 -1.38 19.65
C LYS A 129 -8.04 0.04 20.20
N ARG A 130 -7.65 0.16 21.49
CA ARG A 130 -7.33 1.41 22.16
C ARG A 130 -5.81 1.54 22.29
N PRO A 131 -5.10 2.05 21.27
CA PRO A 131 -3.65 2.12 21.25
C PRO A 131 -3.11 3.25 22.12
N LEU A 132 -1.92 3.00 22.71
CA LEU A 132 -1.01 3.98 23.28
C LEU A 132 0.29 3.94 22.48
N LEU A 133 0.73 5.08 21.95
CA LEU A 133 2.05 5.23 21.35
C LEU A 133 3.05 5.57 22.42
N VAL A 134 4.28 5.05 22.33
CA VAL A 134 5.37 5.29 23.31
C VAL A 134 6.60 5.79 22.60
N ALA A 135 7.09 6.99 22.97
CA ALA A 135 8.26 7.60 22.38
C ALA A 135 9.53 7.20 23.16
N CYS A 136 10.27 6.20 22.64
CA CYS A 136 11.53 5.75 23.19
C CYS A 136 12.78 6.23 22.41
N ASP A 137 12.63 7.07 21.36
CA ASP A 137 13.76 7.73 20.69
C ASP A 137 14.16 9.02 21.44
N VAL A 138 14.66 8.84 22.66
CA VAL A 138 15.01 9.93 23.59
C VAL A 138 16.18 10.79 23.12
N ASN A 139 16.99 10.29 22.21
CA ASN A 139 18.15 10.99 21.66
C ASN A 139 17.79 11.96 20.52
N ARG A 140 16.52 11.94 20.07
CA ARG A 140 16.03 12.75 18.96
C ARG A 140 14.73 13.47 19.32
N PRO A 141 14.81 14.67 19.94
CA PRO A 141 13.60 15.43 20.31
C PRO A 141 12.61 15.62 19.15
N ALA A 142 13.11 15.82 17.94
CA ALA A 142 12.25 15.93 16.75
C ALA A 142 11.46 14.62 16.45
N ALA A 143 11.95 13.44 16.81
CA ALA A 143 11.20 12.20 16.62
C ALA A 143 10.06 12.08 17.64
N ILE A 144 10.29 12.53 18.89
CA ILE A 144 9.24 12.60 19.92
C ILE A 144 8.13 13.53 19.49
N GLU A 145 8.48 14.74 19.04
CA GLU A 145 7.49 15.71 18.53
C GLU A 145 6.76 15.19 17.30
N GLN A 146 7.46 14.52 16.39
CA GLN A 146 6.82 13.88 15.24
C GLN A 146 5.78 12.84 15.67
N LEU A 147 6.12 12.01 16.67
CA LEU A 147 5.17 10.99 17.16
C LEU A 147 3.96 11.64 17.86
N LYS A 148 4.17 12.74 18.63
CA LYS A 148 3.08 13.53 19.25
C LYS A 148 2.12 14.08 18.18
N VAL A 149 2.66 14.73 17.15
CA VAL A 149 1.85 15.25 16.02
C VAL A 149 1.07 14.14 15.31
N LEU A 150 1.70 12.99 15.08
CA LEU A 150 1.00 11.83 14.50
C LEU A 150 -0.11 11.32 15.43
N GLY A 151 0.14 11.24 16.73
CA GLY A 151 -0.84 10.85 17.74
C GLY A 151 -2.07 11.77 17.73
N GLU A 152 -1.85 13.08 17.71
CA GLU A 152 -2.93 14.08 17.61
C GLU A 152 -3.76 13.91 16.33
N GLN A 153 -3.11 13.72 15.17
CA GLN A 153 -3.81 13.54 13.89
C GLN A 153 -4.74 12.32 13.85
N ILE A 154 -4.42 11.27 14.62
CA ILE A 154 -5.20 10.01 14.64
C ILE A 154 -6.01 9.86 15.93
N ASP A 155 -5.99 10.88 16.80
CA ASP A 155 -6.63 10.82 18.13
C ASP A 155 -6.19 9.58 18.94
N VAL A 156 -4.86 9.44 19.08
CA VAL A 156 -4.18 8.39 19.87
C VAL A 156 -3.19 9.05 20.81
N PRO A 157 -3.27 8.79 22.12
CA PRO A 157 -2.35 9.38 23.08
C PRO A 157 -0.92 8.85 22.90
N VAL A 158 0.05 9.72 23.21
CA VAL A 158 1.48 9.42 23.16
C VAL A 158 2.06 9.55 24.57
N TYR A 159 2.66 8.48 25.05
CA TYR A 159 3.37 8.47 26.32
C TYR A 159 4.81 8.95 26.13
N THR A 160 5.20 9.94 26.90
CA THR A 160 6.56 10.50 26.93
C THR A 160 6.98 10.83 28.34
N GLU A 161 8.27 10.78 28.65
CA GLU A 161 8.86 11.25 29.90
C GLU A 161 9.95 12.28 29.55
N GLU A 162 9.71 13.56 29.85
CA GLU A 162 10.60 14.65 29.43
C GLU A 162 11.94 14.64 30.18
N ASP A 163 11.92 14.22 31.45
CA ASP A 163 13.10 14.21 32.33
C ASP A 163 13.93 12.90 32.23
N SER A 164 13.41 11.88 31.57
CA SER A 164 14.06 10.58 31.47
C SER A 164 14.78 10.41 30.13
N LYS A 165 16.02 9.95 30.19
CA LYS A 165 16.80 9.55 29.01
C LYS A 165 17.02 8.03 28.94
N ASP A 166 16.31 7.26 29.76
CA ASP A 166 16.39 5.81 29.76
C ASP A 166 15.19 5.18 29.05
N PRO A 167 15.33 4.75 27.77
CA PRO A 167 14.23 4.19 27.01
C PRO A 167 13.70 2.87 27.59
N VAL A 168 14.51 2.14 28.36
CA VAL A 168 14.09 0.90 29.04
C VAL A 168 13.08 1.21 30.15
N SER A 169 13.38 2.21 30.97
CA SER A 169 12.47 2.67 32.04
C SER A 169 11.19 3.28 31.45
N ILE A 170 11.32 4.16 30.44
CA ILE A 170 10.18 4.77 29.76
C ILE A 170 9.22 3.70 29.21
N SER A 171 9.74 2.70 28.52
CA SER A 171 8.92 1.62 27.95
C SER A 171 8.20 0.81 29.02
N ALA A 172 8.87 0.50 30.15
CA ALA A 172 8.27 -0.22 31.26
C ALA A 172 7.17 0.58 31.97
N ASN A 173 7.41 1.87 32.22
CA ASN A 173 6.44 2.78 32.81
C ASN A 173 5.23 2.99 31.89
N ALA A 174 5.45 3.10 30.58
CA ALA A 174 4.36 3.18 29.60
C ALA A 174 3.46 1.95 29.60
N VAL A 175 4.02 0.75 29.73
CA VAL A 175 3.22 -0.49 29.83
C VAL A 175 2.40 -0.51 31.13
N LYS A 176 2.97 -0.04 32.24
CA LYS A 176 2.24 0.11 33.50
C LYS A 176 1.11 1.12 33.35
N TYR A 177 1.41 2.30 32.81
CA TYR A 177 0.42 3.34 32.54
C TYR A 177 -0.71 2.83 31.62
N ALA A 178 -0.38 2.06 30.58
CA ALA A 178 -1.38 1.48 29.70
C ALA A 178 -2.35 0.54 30.43
N LYS A 179 -1.86 -0.29 31.35
CA LYS A 179 -2.70 -1.17 32.16
C LYS A 179 -3.63 -0.39 33.10
N GLU A 180 -3.09 0.64 33.78
CA GLU A 180 -3.84 1.48 34.71
C GLU A 180 -4.92 2.32 34.03
N ASN A 181 -4.69 2.71 32.75
CA ASN A 181 -5.61 3.54 31.97
C ASN A 181 -6.41 2.74 30.92
N HIS A 182 -6.42 1.42 31.01
CA HIS A 182 -7.22 0.53 30.16
C HIS A 182 -6.93 0.62 28.66
N PHE A 183 -5.67 0.91 28.26
CA PHE A 183 -5.23 0.71 26.90
C PHE A 183 -5.00 -0.78 26.66
N ASP A 184 -5.47 -1.29 25.52
CA ASP A 184 -5.33 -2.71 25.17
C ASP A 184 -4.25 -2.99 24.14
N LEU A 185 -3.59 -1.92 23.65
CA LEU A 185 -2.48 -1.98 22.71
C LEU A 185 -1.42 -0.92 23.06
N VAL A 186 -0.16 -1.32 23.09
CA VAL A 186 1.00 -0.42 23.28
C VAL A 186 1.91 -0.58 22.07
N ILE A 187 2.27 0.51 21.40
CA ILE A 187 3.23 0.51 20.30
C ILE A 187 4.45 1.33 20.72
N VAL A 188 5.59 0.66 20.88
CA VAL A 188 6.83 1.27 21.35
C VAL A 188 7.72 1.62 20.15
N ASP A 189 7.86 2.94 19.88
CA ASP A 189 8.73 3.48 18.84
C ASP A 189 10.14 3.69 19.41
N THR A 190 11.11 2.94 18.89
CA THR A 190 12.48 2.97 19.39
C THR A 190 13.39 3.85 18.54
N ALA A 191 14.51 4.24 19.12
CA ALA A 191 15.58 4.91 18.38
C ALA A 191 16.06 4.05 17.21
N GLY A 192 16.54 4.72 16.16
CA GLY A 192 17.29 4.11 15.07
C GLY A 192 18.58 4.87 14.85
N ARG A 193 19.65 4.16 14.49
CA ARG A 193 20.91 4.75 14.05
C ARG A 193 21.13 4.53 12.57
N LEU A 194 22.07 5.27 11.98
CA LEU A 194 22.37 5.18 10.54
C LEU A 194 22.97 3.83 10.14
N ALA A 195 23.63 3.17 11.08
CA ALA A 195 24.19 1.84 10.92
C ALA A 195 23.94 1.01 12.19
N ILE A 196 24.04 -0.30 12.06
CA ILE A 196 23.97 -1.21 13.20
C ILE A 196 25.20 -1.00 14.07
N ASP A 197 25.00 -0.72 15.33
CA ASP A 197 26.04 -0.64 16.35
C ASP A 197 25.63 -1.38 17.63
N GLU A 198 26.64 -1.80 18.42
CA GLU A 198 26.44 -2.57 19.65
C GLU A 198 25.57 -1.83 20.68
N GLN A 199 25.71 -0.51 20.80
CA GLN A 199 24.95 0.27 21.77
C GLN A 199 23.46 0.26 21.45
N MET A 200 23.11 0.46 20.18
CA MET A 200 21.71 0.41 19.70
C MET A 200 21.10 -0.97 19.92
N MET A 201 21.84 -2.02 19.55
CA MET A 201 21.34 -3.39 19.67
C MET A 201 21.11 -3.77 21.12
N ASN A 202 22.06 -3.44 22.02
CA ASN A 202 21.93 -3.67 23.46
C ASN A 202 20.75 -2.90 24.07
N GLU A 203 20.50 -1.67 23.62
CA GLU A 203 19.36 -0.86 24.05
C GLU A 203 18.02 -1.53 23.65
N ILE A 204 17.87 -1.93 22.39
CA ILE A 204 16.63 -2.58 21.92
C ILE A 204 16.44 -3.94 22.59
N GLU A 205 17.50 -4.73 22.77
CA GLU A 205 17.46 -5.99 23.51
C GLU A 205 17.02 -5.78 24.99
N ALA A 206 17.56 -4.75 25.64
CA ALA A 206 17.17 -4.41 27.01
C ALA A 206 15.68 -4.00 27.10
N ILE A 207 15.20 -3.19 26.16
CA ILE A 207 13.77 -2.86 26.06
C ILE A 207 12.96 -4.14 25.85
N LYS A 208 13.28 -4.96 24.84
CA LYS A 208 12.56 -6.21 24.53
C LYS A 208 12.48 -7.12 25.76
N LYS A 209 13.62 -7.33 26.45
CA LYS A 209 13.68 -8.15 27.66
C LYS A 209 12.83 -7.58 28.81
N LYS A 210 12.77 -6.25 28.94
CA LYS A 210 12.07 -5.57 30.03
C LYS A 210 10.55 -5.62 29.86
N ILE A 211 10.05 -5.35 28.66
CA ILE A 211 8.61 -5.24 28.39
C ILE A 211 7.98 -6.54 27.89
N ASN A 212 8.79 -7.52 27.51
CA ASN A 212 8.34 -8.81 26.94
C ASN A 212 7.24 -8.62 25.91
N PRO A 213 7.53 -8.01 24.75
CA PRO A 213 6.52 -7.64 23.75
C PRO A 213 5.79 -8.88 23.21
N THR A 214 4.52 -8.72 22.89
CA THR A 214 3.72 -9.73 22.20
C THR A 214 4.21 -9.92 20.77
N GLU A 215 4.76 -8.83 20.21
CA GLU A 215 5.22 -8.76 18.82
C GLU A 215 6.42 -7.81 18.72
N THR A 216 7.51 -8.26 18.10
CA THR A 216 8.65 -7.42 17.71
C THR A 216 8.66 -7.29 16.19
N LEU A 217 8.48 -6.08 15.68
CA LEU A 217 8.45 -5.81 14.25
C LEU A 217 9.76 -5.13 13.80
N PHE A 218 10.39 -5.72 12.81
CA PHE A 218 11.53 -5.11 12.13
C PHE A 218 11.06 -4.27 10.94
N VAL A 219 11.32 -2.96 11.02
CA VAL A 219 10.91 -1.98 9.99
C VAL A 219 12.10 -1.67 9.10
N VAL A 220 11.94 -1.90 7.82
CA VAL A 220 13.00 -1.69 6.83
C VAL A 220 12.48 -0.96 5.59
N ASP A 221 13.33 -0.12 5.01
CA ASP A 221 13.09 0.58 3.76
C ASP A 221 13.29 -0.39 2.58
N SER A 222 12.23 -0.67 1.81
CA SER A 222 12.29 -1.60 0.68
C SER A 222 13.20 -1.11 -0.45
N MET A 223 13.42 0.21 -0.55
CA MET A 223 14.24 0.81 -1.60
C MET A 223 15.75 0.52 -1.43
N THR A 224 16.18 0.08 -0.25
CA THR A 224 17.60 -0.26 0.02
C THR A 224 18.03 -1.62 -0.56
N GLY A 225 17.10 -2.36 -1.18
CA GLY A 225 17.40 -3.59 -1.92
C GLY A 225 18.09 -4.66 -1.06
N GLN A 226 19.28 -5.11 -1.47
CA GLN A 226 20.01 -6.18 -0.74
C GLN A 226 20.49 -5.74 0.64
N ASP A 227 20.73 -4.44 0.89
CA ASP A 227 21.10 -3.94 2.21
C ASP A 227 19.95 -4.14 3.23
N ALA A 228 18.70 -4.03 2.77
CA ALA A 228 17.53 -4.38 3.60
C ALA A 228 17.61 -5.83 4.11
N VAL A 229 18.02 -6.75 3.23
CA VAL A 229 18.13 -8.18 3.55
C VAL A 229 19.26 -8.45 4.53
N ASN A 230 20.42 -7.82 4.32
CA ASN A 230 21.58 -7.95 5.21
C ASN A 230 21.26 -7.40 6.60
N THR A 231 20.67 -6.19 6.65
CA THR A 231 20.23 -5.57 7.91
C THR A 231 19.19 -6.43 8.63
N ALA A 232 18.22 -6.98 7.91
CA ALA A 232 17.23 -7.87 8.49
C ALA A 232 17.87 -9.10 9.14
N LYS A 233 18.89 -9.69 8.50
CA LYS A 233 19.62 -10.82 9.07
C LYS A 233 20.32 -10.46 10.38
N GLU A 234 21.07 -9.36 10.41
CA GLU A 234 21.79 -8.93 11.62
C GLU A 234 20.83 -8.63 12.78
N PHE A 235 19.69 -7.95 12.49
CA PHE A 235 18.66 -7.72 13.51
C PHE A 235 18.02 -9.03 13.98
N ASN A 236 17.77 -9.97 13.07
CA ASN A 236 17.16 -11.26 13.43
C ASN A 236 18.08 -12.10 14.31
N ASP A 237 19.37 -12.13 14.00
CA ASP A 237 20.37 -12.88 14.76
C ASP A 237 20.47 -12.40 16.22
N ARG A 238 20.19 -11.11 16.49
CA ARG A 238 20.26 -10.48 17.81
C ARG A 238 18.90 -10.41 18.52
N LEU A 239 17.85 -10.02 17.82
CA LEU A 239 16.55 -9.74 18.43
C LEU A 239 15.55 -10.87 18.26
N ASP A 240 15.76 -11.80 17.31
CA ASP A 240 14.76 -12.81 16.97
C ASP A 240 13.36 -12.17 16.85
N PHE A 241 13.20 -11.24 15.91
CA PHE A 241 11.95 -10.52 15.71
C PHE A 241 10.84 -11.42 15.12
N ASP A 242 9.57 -11.05 15.28
CA ASP A 242 8.43 -11.87 14.92
C ASP A 242 7.92 -11.61 13.50
N GLY A 243 8.26 -10.47 12.93
CA GLY A 243 7.81 -10.10 11.59
C GLY A 243 8.50 -8.88 11.04
N VAL A 244 8.38 -8.73 9.71
CA VAL A 244 8.99 -7.64 8.94
C VAL A 244 7.91 -6.68 8.45
N VAL A 245 8.27 -5.41 8.45
CA VAL A 245 7.50 -4.31 7.86
C VAL A 245 8.32 -3.71 6.72
N LEU A 246 7.80 -3.74 5.51
CA LEU A 246 8.40 -3.09 4.35
C LEU A 246 7.80 -1.70 4.17
N THR A 247 8.58 -0.66 4.34
CA THR A 247 8.17 0.72 4.08
C THR A 247 8.61 1.19 2.70
N LYS A 248 8.03 2.32 2.24
CA LYS A 248 8.36 2.99 0.98
C LYS A 248 8.24 2.09 -0.26
N LEU A 249 7.32 1.12 -0.20
CA LEU A 249 7.13 0.16 -1.29
C LEU A 249 6.57 0.82 -2.56
N ASP A 250 5.95 1.98 -2.44
CA ASP A 250 5.50 2.83 -3.55
C ASP A 250 6.65 3.36 -4.40
N GLY A 251 7.81 3.64 -3.80
CA GLY A 251 9.05 4.03 -4.49
C GLY A 251 9.88 2.85 -4.99
N ASP A 252 9.63 1.63 -4.53
CA ASP A 252 10.38 0.44 -4.91
C ASP A 252 9.92 -0.11 -6.28
N THR A 253 10.74 0.12 -7.29
CA THR A 253 10.50 -0.41 -8.65
C THR A 253 11.14 -1.77 -8.87
N ARG A 254 12.01 -2.22 -7.96
CA ARG A 254 12.81 -3.45 -8.07
C ARG A 254 12.17 -4.64 -7.35
N GLY A 255 11.80 -4.47 -6.07
CA GLY A 255 11.12 -5.50 -5.28
C GLY A 255 12.01 -6.59 -4.69
N GLY A 256 13.33 -6.46 -4.80
CA GLY A 256 14.28 -7.49 -4.35
C GLY A 256 14.23 -7.78 -2.86
N ALA A 257 14.01 -6.75 -2.04
CA ALA A 257 13.88 -6.90 -0.59
C ALA A 257 12.67 -7.80 -0.24
N ALA A 258 11.50 -7.53 -0.83
CA ALA A 258 10.29 -8.32 -0.59
C ALA A 258 10.45 -9.81 -0.94
N LEU A 259 11.16 -10.10 -2.02
CA LEU A 259 11.42 -11.48 -2.49
C LEU A 259 12.50 -12.21 -1.68
N SER A 260 13.43 -11.48 -1.05
CA SER A 260 14.60 -12.08 -0.42
C SER A 260 14.51 -12.18 1.10
N ILE A 261 13.91 -11.20 1.78
CA ILE A 261 13.91 -11.11 3.25
C ILE A 261 13.32 -12.36 3.87
N ARG A 262 12.13 -12.79 3.45
CA ARG A 262 11.44 -13.96 4.01
C ARG A 262 12.33 -15.22 3.99
N THR A 263 13.01 -15.45 2.86
CA THR A 263 13.87 -16.63 2.68
C THR A 263 15.15 -16.56 3.51
N VAL A 264 15.70 -15.34 3.70
CA VAL A 264 16.98 -15.16 4.38
C VAL A 264 16.83 -15.20 5.90
N VAL A 265 15.77 -14.60 6.46
CA VAL A 265 15.57 -14.50 7.92
C VAL A 265 14.55 -15.49 8.47
N ASP A 266 13.83 -16.19 7.61
CA ASP A 266 12.72 -17.10 7.94
C ASP A 266 11.65 -16.48 8.84
N LYS A 267 11.38 -15.18 8.64
CA LYS A 267 10.33 -14.44 9.34
C LYS A 267 9.32 -13.87 8.35
N PRO A 268 8.01 -13.88 8.68
CA PRO A 268 6.99 -13.40 7.77
C PRO A 268 7.08 -11.89 7.56
N ILE A 269 6.80 -11.44 6.35
CA ILE A 269 6.46 -10.04 6.10
C ILE A 269 5.01 -9.86 6.51
N LYS A 270 4.72 -8.94 7.45
CA LYS A 270 3.36 -8.74 7.99
C LYS A 270 2.68 -7.53 7.40
N PHE A 271 3.42 -6.45 7.15
CA PHE A 271 2.87 -5.19 6.70
C PHE A 271 3.71 -4.55 5.61
N VAL A 272 3.03 -3.70 4.82
CA VAL A 272 3.66 -2.82 3.83
C VAL A 272 3.19 -1.38 4.02
N GLY A 273 4.13 -0.45 3.88
CA GLY A 273 3.84 0.98 3.73
C GLY A 273 3.91 1.35 2.25
N THR A 274 2.82 1.89 1.72
CA THR A 274 2.62 2.16 0.29
C THR A 274 2.47 3.65 -0.03
N GLY A 275 3.08 4.53 0.77
CA GLY A 275 3.05 5.96 0.59
C GLY A 275 3.16 6.73 1.91
N GLU A 276 3.14 8.05 1.86
CA GLU A 276 3.33 8.91 3.02
C GLU A 276 2.06 9.07 3.89
N LYS A 277 0.88 8.99 3.29
CA LYS A 277 -0.39 9.18 4.00
C LYS A 277 -0.59 8.15 5.12
N LEU A 278 -1.29 8.53 6.17
CA LEU A 278 -1.55 7.65 7.32
C LEU A 278 -2.38 6.40 6.98
N GLU A 279 -3.15 6.46 5.90
CA GLU A 279 -3.93 5.33 5.37
C GLU A 279 -3.09 4.39 4.48
N ALA A 280 -1.88 4.83 4.08
CA ALA A 280 -1.01 4.07 3.19
C ALA A 280 -0.25 2.96 3.94
N ILE A 281 -0.99 2.04 4.50
CA ILE A 281 -0.55 0.81 5.18
C ILE A 281 -1.49 -0.33 4.79
N ASP A 282 -0.93 -1.52 4.59
CA ASP A 282 -1.71 -2.72 4.31
C ASP A 282 -1.03 -3.95 4.91
N TYR A 283 -1.78 -5.05 5.08
CA TYR A 283 -1.19 -6.35 5.32
C TYR A 283 -0.41 -6.80 4.09
N PHE A 284 0.65 -7.56 4.32
CA PHE A 284 1.37 -8.17 3.22
C PHE A 284 0.64 -9.43 2.74
N HIS A 285 0.17 -9.40 1.51
CA HIS A 285 -0.53 -10.53 0.86
C HIS A 285 0.36 -11.16 -0.21
N PRO A 286 1.05 -12.28 0.03
CA PRO A 286 1.99 -12.87 -0.91
C PRO A 286 1.42 -13.11 -2.30
N ALA A 287 0.22 -13.67 -2.42
CA ALA A 287 -0.43 -13.93 -3.70
C ALA A 287 -0.71 -12.64 -4.49
N ARG A 288 -1.22 -11.59 -3.83
CA ARG A 288 -1.48 -10.28 -4.48
C ARG A 288 -0.18 -9.60 -4.93
N MET A 289 0.91 -9.79 -4.16
CA MET A 289 2.23 -9.30 -4.58
C MET A 289 2.76 -10.06 -5.78
N ALA A 290 2.55 -11.37 -5.86
CA ALA A 290 2.88 -12.17 -7.04
C ALA A 290 2.08 -11.70 -8.27
N ASP A 291 0.78 -11.43 -8.13
CA ASP A 291 -0.05 -10.85 -9.20
C ASP A 291 0.51 -9.52 -9.70
N ARG A 292 0.88 -8.61 -8.78
CA ARG A 292 1.48 -7.31 -9.13
C ARG A 292 2.82 -7.46 -9.86
N ILE A 293 3.69 -8.37 -9.38
CA ILE A 293 4.99 -8.67 -10.00
C ILE A 293 4.81 -9.22 -11.41
N LEU A 294 3.77 -10.01 -11.66
CA LEU A 294 3.47 -10.58 -12.98
C LEU A 294 2.65 -9.65 -13.90
N GLY A 295 2.39 -8.42 -13.47
CA GLY A 295 1.59 -7.46 -14.25
C GLY A 295 0.10 -7.85 -14.36
N MET A 296 -0.39 -8.74 -13.52
CA MET A 296 -1.79 -9.21 -13.50
C MET A 296 -2.72 -8.26 -12.76
N GLY A 297 -2.17 -7.22 -12.12
CA GLY A 297 -2.92 -6.27 -11.32
C GLY A 297 -3.26 -6.79 -9.92
N ASP A 298 -4.06 -6.03 -9.18
CA ASP A 298 -4.52 -6.40 -7.84
C ASP A 298 -5.96 -5.90 -7.63
N ILE A 299 -6.88 -6.55 -8.32
CA ILE A 299 -8.30 -6.18 -8.28
C ILE A 299 -8.89 -6.33 -6.86
N VAL A 300 -8.42 -7.30 -6.09
CA VAL A 300 -8.94 -7.55 -4.73
C VAL A 300 -8.64 -6.38 -3.83
N SER A 301 -7.38 -5.90 -3.77
CA SER A 301 -7.02 -4.71 -3.00
C SER A 301 -7.76 -3.46 -3.48
N LEU A 302 -7.99 -3.32 -4.78
CA LEU A 302 -8.75 -2.19 -5.33
C LEU A 302 -10.21 -2.22 -4.83
N VAL A 303 -10.85 -3.39 -4.85
CA VAL A 303 -12.23 -3.55 -4.37
C VAL A 303 -12.33 -3.35 -2.87
N GLU A 304 -11.39 -3.88 -2.09
CA GLU A 304 -11.34 -3.68 -0.63
C GLU A 304 -11.21 -2.20 -0.27
N ARG A 305 -10.28 -1.47 -0.90
CA ARG A 305 -10.14 -0.01 -0.71
C ARG A 305 -11.38 0.76 -1.12
N ALA A 306 -12.03 0.35 -2.21
CA ALA A 306 -13.29 0.95 -2.63
C ALA A 306 -14.40 0.71 -1.61
N GLN A 307 -14.48 -0.49 -1.02
CA GLN A 307 -15.46 -0.84 0.01
C GLN A 307 -15.22 -0.11 1.33
N GLU A 308 -13.98 0.04 1.77
CA GLU A 308 -13.62 0.78 2.99
C GLU A 308 -14.01 2.26 2.94
N GLN A 309 -14.02 2.85 1.74
CA GLN A 309 -14.39 4.25 1.52
C GLN A 309 -15.85 4.41 1.08
N TYR A 310 -16.60 3.30 0.98
CA TYR A 310 -17.97 3.31 0.50
C TYR A 310 -18.93 3.77 1.60
N ASP A 311 -19.42 5.01 1.44
CA ASP A 311 -20.53 5.53 2.24
C ASP A 311 -21.85 5.18 1.53
N GLU A 312 -22.58 4.23 2.09
CA GLU A 312 -23.83 3.74 1.51
C GLU A 312 -24.92 4.82 1.48
N GLU A 313 -24.96 5.74 2.46
CA GLU A 313 -25.92 6.83 2.49
C GLU A 313 -25.60 7.88 1.42
N GLU A 314 -24.29 8.23 1.30
CA GLU A 314 -23.83 9.16 0.27
C GLU A 314 -24.06 8.59 -1.14
N ALA A 315 -23.78 7.29 -1.35
CA ALA A 315 -24.04 6.62 -2.61
C ALA A 315 -25.53 6.59 -2.97
N LYS A 316 -26.43 6.30 -2.03
CA LYS A 316 -27.90 6.35 -2.22
C LYS A 316 -28.37 7.77 -2.53
N ARG A 317 -27.82 8.78 -1.83
CA ARG A 317 -28.11 10.19 -2.08
C ARG A 317 -27.68 10.61 -3.48
N LEU A 318 -26.47 10.24 -3.88
CA LEU A 318 -25.90 10.52 -5.19
C LEU A 318 -26.74 9.86 -6.30
N GLN A 319 -27.11 8.59 -6.13
CA GLN A 319 -27.95 7.86 -7.08
C GLN A 319 -29.31 8.57 -7.27
N LYS A 320 -29.95 9.05 -6.20
CA LYS A 320 -31.20 9.82 -6.28
C LYS A 320 -31.00 11.15 -7.03
N LYS A 321 -29.91 11.86 -6.81
CA LYS A 321 -29.58 13.11 -7.51
C LYS A 321 -29.32 12.89 -9.00
N ILE A 322 -28.57 11.84 -9.35
CA ILE A 322 -28.31 11.48 -10.76
C ILE A 322 -29.63 11.14 -11.49
N ALA A 323 -30.49 10.33 -10.84
CA ALA A 323 -31.81 9.99 -11.39
C ALA A 323 -32.70 11.22 -11.64
N LYS A 324 -32.60 12.25 -10.78
CA LYS A 324 -33.31 13.52 -10.89
C LYS A 324 -32.60 14.57 -11.78
N ASN A 325 -31.47 14.24 -12.40
CA ASN A 325 -30.63 15.16 -13.16
C ASN A 325 -30.11 16.36 -12.33
N GLN A 326 -29.87 16.16 -11.05
CA GLN A 326 -29.44 17.17 -10.07
C GLN A 326 -27.97 17.01 -9.65
N PHE A 327 -27.15 16.27 -10.42
CA PHE A 327 -25.73 16.14 -10.20
C PHE A 327 -25.03 17.48 -10.45
N ASP A 328 -24.33 18.02 -9.44
CA ASP A 328 -23.72 19.33 -9.42
C ASP A 328 -22.19 19.29 -9.14
N PHE A 329 -21.52 20.44 -9.10
CA PHE A 329 -20.08 20.51 -8.82
C PHE A 329 -19.71 20.16 -7.37
N ASN A 330 -20.65 20.26 -6.41
CA ASN A 330 -20.37 19.78 -5.05
C ASN A 330 -20.33 18.25 -5.01
N ASP A 331 -21.23 17.58 -5.74
CA ASP A 331 -21.23 16.13 -5.87
C ASP A 331 -19.95 15.67 -6.61
N PHE A 332 -19.53 16.38 -7.63
CA PHE A 332 -18.30 16.09 -8.37
C PHE A 332 -17.06 16.25 -7.49
N LEU A 333 -17.00 17.31 -6.67
CA LEU A 333 -15.92 17.53 -5.69
C LEU A 333 -15.88 16.42 -4.64
N SER A 334 -17.06 15.99 -4.13
CA SER A 334 -17.15 14.86 -3.18
C SER A 334 -16.58 13.57 -3.78
N GLN A 335 -16.88 13.28 -5.06
CA GLN A 335 -16.31 12.12 -5.76
C GLN A 335 -14.78 12.20 -5.88
N ILE A 336 -14.24 13.39 -6.19
CA ILE A 336 -12.78 13.61 -6.23
C ILE A 336 -12.16 13.34 -4.86
N HIS A 337 -12.78 13.83 -3.79
CA HIS A 337 -12.29 13.60 -2.43
C HIS A 337 -12.34 12.11 -2.03
N GLN A 338 -13.37 11.37 -2.44
CA GLN A 338 -13.45 9.93 -2.22
C GLN A 338 -12.32 9.19 -2.95
N ILE A 339 -12.07 9.52 -4.23
CA ILE A 339 -10.95 8.94 -5.00
C ILE A 339 -9.61 9.25 -4.34
N LYS A 340 -9.39 10.48 -3.88
CA LYS A 340 -8.16 10.87 -3.17
C LYS A 340 -7.96 10.11 -1.86
N LYS A 341 -9.04 9.76 -1.15
CA LYS A 341 -8.97 8.95 0.08
C LYS A 341 -8.56 7.51 -0.19
N MET A 342 -8.87 6.96 -1.37
CA MET A 342 -8.48 5.59 -1.74
C MET A 342 -6.97 5.42 -1.96
N GLY A 343 -6.22 6.52 -2.09
CA GLY A 343 -4.76 6.49 -2.26
C GLY A 343 -4.28 7.26 -3.49
N ASN A 344 -3.03 6.95 -3.93
CA ASN A 344 -2.45 7.56 -5.12
C ASN A 344 -3.11 6.98 -6.38
N LEU A 345 -3.47 7.85 -7.34
CA LEU A 345 -4.10 7.42 -8.61
C LEU A 345 -3.24 6.47 -9.43
N LYS A 346 -1.91 6.67 -9.45
CA LYS A 346 -0.99 5.76 -10.15
C LYS A 346 -1.04 4.36 -9.55
N ASP A 347 -1.13 4.26 -8.21
CA ASP A 347 -1.26 2.97 -7.52
C ASP A 347 -2.60 2.29 -7.83
N LEU A 348 -3.70 3.04 -7.73
CA LEU A 348 -5.04 2.50 -8.06
C LEU A 348 -5.11 2.01 -9.50
N ALA A 349 -4.54 2.76 -10.43
CA ALA A 349 -4.49 2.38 -11.83
C ALA A 349 -3.60 1.16 -12.09
N SER A 350 -2.51 1.00 -11.35
CA SER A 350 -1.62 -0.18 -11.45
C SER A 350 -2.30 -1.47 -10.97
N MET A 351 -3.35 -1.35 -10.14
CA MET A 351 -4.13 -2.50 -9.67
C MET A 351 -5.09 -3.05 -10.74
N ILE A 352 -5.35 -2.30 -11.82
CA ILE A 352 -6.24 -2.72 -12.91
C ILE A 352 -5.41 -3.40 -14.01
N PRO A 353 -5.67 -4.68 -14.34
CA PRO A 353 -4.95 -5.39 -15.40
C PRO A 353 -5.01 -4.65 -16.74
N GLY A 354 -3.86 -4.44 -17.38
CA GLY A 354 -3.75 -3.83 -18.71
C GLY A 354 -3.90 -2.30 -18.76
N VAL A 355 -4.34 -1.65 -17.68
CA VAL A 355 -4.54 -0.20 -17.62
C VAL A 355 -3.27 0.52 -17.16
N GLY A 356 -2.45 -0.11 -16.34
CA GLY A 356 -1.21 0.47 -15.81
C GLY A 356 -0.25 0.99 -16.89
N LYS A 357 -0.19 0.32 -18.06
CA LYS A 357 0.63 0.78 -19.20
C LYS A 357 0.04 2.01 -19.90
N ALA A 358 -1.27 2.06 -20.08
CA ALA A 358 -1.92 3.19 -20.76
C ALA A 358 -1.86 4.49 -19.94
N ILE A 359 -1.72 4.37 -18.61
CA ILE A 359 -1.66 5.52 -17.69
C ILE A 359 -0.22 5.98 -17.45
N LYS A 360 0.79 5.13 -17.67
CA LYS A 360 2.22 5.55 -17.60
C LYS A 360 2.55 6.69 -18.56
N ASP A 361 1.96 6.68 -19.76
CA ASP A 361 2.15 7.70 -20.79
C ASP A 361 1.30 8.97 -20.54
N MET A 362 0.36 8.91 -19.58
CA MET A 362 -0.41 10.06 -19.13
C MET A 362 0.22 10.58 -17.84
N ASP A 363 0.72 11.79 -17.90
CA ASP A 363 1.25 12.51 -16.72
C ASP A 363 0.08 12.87 -15.79
N ILE A 364 -0.46 11.83 -15.10
CA ILE A 364 -1.50 11.99 -14.10
C ILE A 364 -0.79 12.40 -12.81
N ASP A 365 -0.55 13.70 -12.70
CA ASP A 365 -0.03 14.32 -11.50
C ASP A 365 -1.17 14.47 -10.47
N ASP A 366 -0.89 14.16 -9.20
CA ASP A 366 -1.78 14.51 -8.07
C ASP A 366 -2.13 16.02 -8.05
N ASN A 367 -1.31 16.85 -8.71
CA ASN A 367 -1.58 18.27 -8.94
C ASN A 367 -2.75 18.54 -9.90
N ALA A 368 -3.10 17.60 -10.79
CA ALA A 368 -4.26 17.77 -11.68
C ALA A 368 -5.56 17.95 -10.88
N PHE A 369 -5.71 17.25 -9.75
CA PHE A 369 -6.85 17.45 -8.87
C PHE A 369 -6.80 18.77 -8.13
N LYS A 370 -5.62 19.29 -7.79
CA LYS A 370 -5.50 20.59 -7.12
C LYS A 370 -6.06 21.73 -7.98
N SER A 371 -5.77 21.71 -9.29
CA SER A 371 -6.32 22.69 -10.23
C SER A 371 -7.84 22.59 -10.32
N ILE A 372 -8.38 21.36 -10.40
CA ILE A 372 -9.83 21.12 -10.43
C ILE A 372 -10.50 21.62 -9.15
N GLU A 373 -9.95 21.29 -8.00
CA GLU A 373 -10.44 21.76 -6.69
C GLU A 373 -10.40 23.27 -6.59
N ALA A 374 -9.29 23.92 -6.98
CA ALA A 374 -9.14 25.37 -6.97
C ALA A 374 -10.20 26.06 -7.85
N ILE A 375 -10.48 25.51 -9.05
CA ILE A 375 -11.53 26.01 -9.94
C ILE A 375 -12.91 25.89 -9.26
N ILE A 376 -13.23 24.74 -8.67
CA ILE A 376 -14.53 24.52 -8.03
C ILE A 376 -14.67 25.39 -6.78
N TYR A 377 -13.63 25.54 -5.97
CA TYR A 377 -13.66 26.40 -4.78
C TYR A 377 -13.80 27.91 -5.15
N SER A 378 -13.30 28.31 -6.30
CA SER A 378 -13.48 29.68 -6.82
C SER A 378 -14.88 29.97 -7.35
N MET A 379 -15.74 28.95 -7.50
CA MET A 379 -17.16 29.12 -7.81
C MET A 379 -17.94 29.50 -6.55
N THR A 380 -18.93 30.35 -6.68
CA THR A 380 -19.90 30.63 -5.61
C THR A 380 -20.76 29.37 -5.33
N PRO A 381 -21.38 29.25 -4.12
CA PRO A 381 -22.28 28.13 -3.83
C PRO A 381 -23.40 27.95 -4.85
N LYS A 382 -23.97 29.07 -5.36
CA LYS A 382 -25.00 29.04 -6.40
C LYS A 382 -24.47 28.51 -7.74
N GLU A 383 -23.27 28.84 -8.13
CA GLU A 383 -22.63 28.36 -9.36
C GLU A 383 -22.27 26.88 -9.27
N ARG A 384 -21.83 26.42 -8.10
CA ARG A 384 -21.56 24.99 -7.86
C ARG A 384 -22.83 24.14 -7.96
N SER A 385 -23.91 24.63 -7.38
CA SER A 385 -25.21 23.93 -7.41
C SER A 385 -25.94 24.04 -8.76
N ASN A 386 -25.65 25.07 -9.55
CA ASN A 386 -26.28 25.29 -10.84
C ASN A 386 -25.24 25.62 -11.93
N PRO A 387 -24.65 24.59 -12.57
CA PRO A 387 -23.61 24.75 -13.59
C PRO A 387 -24.04 25.58 -14.80
N GLU A 388 -25.34 25.68 -15.08
CA GLU A 388 -25.85 26.44 -16.21
C GLU A 388 -25.70 27.96 -16.08
N LEU A 389 -25.39 28.44 -14.85
CA LEU A 389 -25.08 29.84 -14.60
C LEU A 389 -23.70 30.29 -15.13
N LEU A 390 -22.83 29.36 -15.50
CA LEU A 390 -21.42 29.62 -15.85
C LEU A 390 -21.28 30.25 -17.25
N ASN A 391 -21.58 31.53 -17.37
CA ASN A 391 -21.34 32.32 -18.58
C ASN A 391 -19.87 32.76 -18.71
N GLY A 392 -19.52 33.45 -19.82
CA GLY A 392 -18.14 33.84 -20.14
C GLY A 392 -17.47 34.71 -19.05
N SER A 393 -18.15 35.72 -18.52
CA SER A 393 -17.59 36.60 -17.47
C SER A 393 -17.35 35.89 -16.14
N ARG A 394 -18.23 34.95 -15.77
CA ARG A 394 -18.06 34.12 -14.57
C ARG A 394 -16.89 33.16 -14.72
N ARG A 395 -16.71 32.56 -15.89
CA ARG A 395 -15.55 31.68 -16.18
C ARG A 395 -14.23 32.45 -16.10
N GLN A 396 -14.18 33.71 -16.59
CA GLN A 396 -13.00 34.57 -16.44
C GLN A 396 -12.69 34.86 -14.96
N ARG A 397 -13.71 35.22 -14.17
CA ARG A 397 -13.55 35.47 -12.73
C ARG A 397 -13.06 34.21 -11.99
N ILE A 398 -13.64 33.04 -12.31
CA ILE A 398 -13.25 31.75 -11.71
C ILE A 398 -11.80 31.42 -12.08
N ALA A 399 -11.40 31.62 -13.33
CA ALA A 399 -10.01 31.40 -13.77
C ALA A 399 -9.04 32.31 -13.00
N ALA A 400 -9.33 33.59 -12.87
CA ALA A 400 -8.51 34.52 -12.09
C ALA A 400 -8.44 34.13 -10.61
N GLY A 401 -9.58 33.73 -10.00
CA GLY A 401 -9.63 33.38 -8.58
C GLY A 401 -8.96 32.03 -8.24
N SER A 402 -8.90 31.11 -9.21
CA SER A 402 -8.26 29.80 -9.04
C SER A 402 -6.78 29.76 -9.43
N GLY A 403 -6.25 30.86 -9.99
CA GLY A 403 -4.89 30.87 -10.54
C GLY A 403 -4.72 29.97 -11.77
N THR A 404 -5.82 29.65 -12.47
CA THR A 404 -5.82 28.79 -13.67
C THR A 404 -6.18 29.58 -14.93
N SER A 405 -6.04 28.95 -16.10
CA SER A 405 -6.46 29.55 -17.36
C SER A 405 -7.95 29.37 -17.64
N ILE A 406 -8.53 30.26 -18.43
CA ILE A 406 -9.90 30.12 -18.89
C ILE A 406 -10.11 28.84 -19.70
N GLN A 407 -9.06 28.36 -20.36
CA GLN A 407 -9.07 27.10 -21.11
C GLN A 407 -9.25 25.89 -20.19
N GLU A 408 -8.58 25.90 -19.02
CA GLU A 408 -8.71 24.84 -18.00
C GLU A 408 -10.10 24.86 -17.38
N VAL A 409 -10.66 26.03 -17.08
CA VAL A 409 -12.05 26.14 -16.61
C VAL A 409 -13.04 25.59 -17.66
N ASN A 410 -12.87 25.92 -18.94
CA ASN A 410 -13.72 25.39 -20.02
C ASN A 410 -13.55 23.88 -20.17
N ARG A 411 -12.34 23.35 -20.04
CA ARG A 411 -12.04 21.91 -20.08
C ARG A 411 -12.77 21.19 -18.95
N LEU A 412 -12.70 21.72 -17.73
CA LEU A 412 -13.40 21.14 -16.57
C LEU A 412 -14.91 21.11 -16.77
N ILE A 413 -15.51 22.21 -17.24
CA ILE A 413 -16.96 22.26 -17.49
C ILE A 413 -17.35 21.20 -18.54
N LYS A 414 -16.57 21.07 -19.62
CA LYS A 414 -16.82 20.05 -20.66
C LYS A 414 -16.71 18.62 -20.10
N GLN A 415 -15.70 18.35 -19.29
CA GLN A 415 -15.53 17.05 -18.63
C GLN A 415 -16.67 16.75 -17.67
N PHE A 416 -17.08 17.73 -16.86
CA PHE A 416 -18.24 17.62 -15.98
C PHE A 416 -19.52 17.27 -16.75
N ASP A 417 -19.81 17.96 -17.85
CA ASP A 417 -20.98 17.68 -18.69
C ASP A 417 -20.93 16.28 -19.32
N GLN A 418 -19.77 15.82 -19.75
CA GLN A 418 -19.58 14.46 -20.25
C GLN A 418 -19.84 13.41 -19.16
N THR A 419 -19.30 13.63 -17.96
CA THR A 419 -19.51 12.76 -16.80
C THR A 419 -20.99 12.70 -16.43
N ARG A 420 -21.67 13.85 -16.38
CA ARG A 420 -23.12 13.93 -16.11
C ARG A 420 -23.95 13.14 -17.14
N LYS A 421 -23.61 13.24 -18.43
CA LYS A 421 -24.26 12.47 -19.50
C LYS A 421 -24.02 10.97 -19.36
N MET A 422 -22.80 10.56 -19.08
CA MET A 422 -22.44 9.14 -18.92
C MET A 422 -23.17 8.51 -17.73
N MET A 423 -23.17 9.18 -16.57
CA MET A 423 -23.89 8.71 -15.37
C MET A 423 -25.39 8.55 -15.63
N ARG A 424 -25.98 9.46 -16.39
CA ARG A 424 -27.39 9.40 -16.77
C ARG A 424 -27.73 8.19 -17.65
N MET A 425 -26.87 7.88 -18.64
CA MET A 425 -27.02 6.69 -19.49
C MET A 425 -26.94 5.39 -18.68
N VAL A 426 -26.01 5.29 -17.74
CA VAL A 426 -25.87 4.11 -16.88
C VAL A 426 -27.10 3.90 -15.99
N THR A 427 -27.67 4.97 -15.45
CA THR A 427 -28.87 4.90 -14.58
C THR A 427 -30.11 4.51 -15.37
N GLN A 428 -30.26 4.99 -16.59
CA GLN A 428 -31.40 4.65 -17.49
C GLN A 428 -31.32 3.18 -17.92
N ASN A 429 -30.14 2.66 -18.25
CA ASN A 429 -29.97 1.26 -18.66
C ASN A 429 -30.20 0.26 -17.51
N LYS A 430 -29.84 0.59 -16.25
CA LYS A 430 -30.22 -0.23 -15.09
C LYS A 430 -31.74 -0.30 -14.89
N GLY A 431 -32.46 0.77 -15.14
CA GLY A 431 -33.93 0.79 -15.10
C GLY A 431 -34.59 -0.08 -16.19
N ALA A 432 -33.97 -0.18 -17.34
CA ALA A 432 -34.45 -1.04 -18.44
C ALA A 432 -34.16 -2.54 -18.15
N MET A 433 -32.99 -2.88 -17.63
CA MET A 433 -32.66 -4.26 -17.24
C MET A 433 -33.54 -4.78 -16.10
N MET A 434 -33.84 -3.97 -15.06
CA MET A 434 -34.72 -4.39 -13.97
C MET A 434 -36.18 -4.56 -14.38
N LYS A 435 -36.66 -3.82 -15.40
CA LYS A 435 -38.03 -4.01 -15.97
C LYS A 435 -38.10 -5.28 -16.82
N GLY A 436 -37.01 -5.72 -17.45
CA GLY A 436 -36.94 -6.97 -18.20
C GLY A 436 -36.98 -8.23 -17.31
N PHE A 437 -36.47 -8.15 -16.10
CA PHE A 437 -36.48 -9.29 -15.13
C PHE A 437 -37.82 -9.45 -14.38
N LYS A 438 -38.67 -8.42 -14.32
CA LYS A 438 -40.02 -8.49 -13.72
C LYS A 438 -41.12 -8.93 -14.67
N ARG A 439 -40.78 -9.25 -15.91
CA ARG A 439 -41.74 -9.72 -16.94
C ARG A 439 -41.47 -11.14 -17.45
N ARG A 440 -40.71 -11.93 -16.69
CA ARG A 440 -40.61 -13.38 -16.91
C ARG A 440 -41.01 -14.13 -15.66
#